data_79e4fe1c4db47fda4d4f0b572fd59c31
#
_entry.id   79e4fe1c4db47fda4d4f0b572fd59c31
#
_cell.length_a   1.000
_cell.length_b   1.000
_cell.length_c   1.000
_cell.angle_alpha   90.00
_cell.angle_beta   90.00
_cell.angle_gamma   90.00
#
_symmetry.space_group_name_H-M   'P 1'
#
loop_
_entity.id
_entity.type
_entity.pdbx_description
1 polymer ?
#
loop_
_entity_poly.entity_id
_entity_poly.type
_entity_poly.pdbx_seq_one_letter_code
_entity_poly.pdbx_strand_id
1 'polypeptide(L)'
;VEGYEKQLSQAQKDIAGLNLSAGYAGKLMETVTLNPGDPISKGQKVAVLSDDTRLRLEQYYSYAYAGDLKVGQTVNVSIPALMTSIPGRVEAVHMVSRITPEGSKLFSADILVENDGAQTADMVASATAAVNGETVYPYEAGKLEYYRTGDLGSTVDGTVISSNLVDYLQVTPGQVLVRIDGEESESQLFTLQQTLDTARDELKPAEETLA
;
A
#
# COMPACT_ATOMS: atom_id res chain seq x y z
N VAL A 1 29.17 13.44 18.61
CA VAL A 1 29.09 12.51 17.48
C VAL A 1 27.67 12.00 17.27
N GLU A 2 27.04 11.36 18.26
CA GLU A 2 25.71 10.75 18.15
C GLU A 2 24.62 11.75 17.65
N GLY A 3 24.65 13.02 18.11
CA GLY A 3 23.74 14.05 17.64
C GLY A 3 23.89 14.36 16.14
N TYR A 4 25.13 14.42 15.65
CA TYR A 4 25.42 14.67 14.23
C TYR A 4 25.05 13.47 13.35
N GLU A 5 25.25 12.25 13.84
CA GLU A 5 24.83 11.03 13.12
C GLU A 5 23.33 10.96 12.92
N LYS A 6 22.55 11.38 13.93
CA LYS A 6 21.09 11.47 13.83
C LYS A 6 20.65 12.55 12.82
N GLN A 7 21.30 13.71 12.82
CA GLN A 7 21.02 14.78 11.86
C GLN A 7 21.39 14.36 10.44
N LEU A 8 22.53 13.68 10.26
CA LEU A 8 22.96 13.13 8.98
C LEU A 8 21.96 12.11 8.44
N SER A 9 21.49 11.19 9.30
CA SER A 9 20.48 10.21 8.93
C SER A 9 19.16 10.87 8.51
N GLN A 10 18.77 11.97 9.17
CA GLN A 10 17.57 12.72 8.79
C GLN A 10 17.76 13.43 7.45
N ALA A 11 18.87 14.10 7.24
CA ALA A 11 19.19 14.78 5.97
C ALA A 11 19.24 13.79 4.79
N GLN A 12 19.77 12.59 5.00
CA GLN A 12 19.73 11.52 3.98
C GLN A 12 18.31 11.08 3.63
N LYS A 13 17.42 11.00 4.63
CA LYS A 13 16.00 10.69 4.38
C LYS A 13 15.29 11.80 3.63
N ASP A 14 15.61 13.05 3.95
CA ASP A 14 15.02 14.21 3.28
C ASP A 14 15.45 14.25 1.80
N ILE A 15 16.73 13.99 1.51
CA ILE A 15 17.22 13.84 0.13
C ILE A 15 16.56 12.67 -0.60
N ALA A 16 16.39 11.54 0.04
CA ALA A 16 15.66 10.43 -0.55
C ALA A 16 14.21 10.79 -0.85
N GLY A 17 13.60 11.65 -0.01
CA GLY A 17 12.25 12.18 -0.18
C GLY A 17 12.08 13.16 -1.35
N LEU A 18 13.16 13.73 -1.90
CA LEU A 18 13.11 14.60 -3.07
C LEU A 18 12.65 13.88 -4.35
N ASN A 19 12.76 12.57 -4.37
CA ASN A 19 12.23 11.73 -5.43
C ASN A 19 11.06 10.91 -4.88
N LEU A 20 9.86 11.48 -4.97
CA LEU A 20 8.66 10.77 -4.58
C LEU A 20 8.38 9.64 -5.56
N SER A 21 8.45 8.41 -5.08
CA SER A 21 8.36 7.21 -5.88
C SER A 21 7.26 6.27 -5.41
N ALA A 22 6.78 5.41 -6.32
CA ALA A 22 5.83 4.36 -5.98
C ALA A 22 6.48 3.31 -5.08
N GLY A 23 5.88 3.04 -3.91
CA GLY A 23 6.38 2.04 -2.96
C GLY A 23 6.09 0.59 -3.37
N TYR A 24 5.16 0.36 -4.27
CA TYR A 24 4.76 -0.95 -4.81
C TYR A 24 4.15 -0.80 -6.20
N ALA A 25 3.99 -1.92 -6.90
CA ALA A 25 3.32 -1.95 -8.20
C ALA A 25 1.82 -1.72 -8.03
N GLY A 26 1.22 -0.95 -8.93
CA GLY A 26 -0.21 -0.67 -8.89
C GLY A 26 -0.59 0.46 -9.81
N LYS A 27 -1.76 1.02 -9.57
CA LYS A 27 -2.36 2.08 -10.36
C LYS A 27 -2.51 3.34 -9.52
N LEU A 28 -2.16 4.48 -10.10
CA LEU A 28 -2.43 5.78 -9.48
C LEU A 28 -3.92 6.11 -9.57
N MET A 29 -4.47 6.59 -8.46
CA MET A 29 -5.84 7.04 -8.35
C MET A 29 -5.83 8.44 -7.72
N GLU A 30 -6.87 9.24 -8.00
CA GLU A 30 -7.07 10.54 -7.33
C GLU A 30 -5.80 11.43 -7.37
N THR A 31 -5.16 11.55 -8.53
CA THR A 31 -3.96 12.35 -8.66
C THR A 31 -4.27 13.85 -8.57
N VAL A 32 -3.36 14.60 -7.95
CA VAL A 32 -3.40 16.07 -8.02
C VAL A 32 -2.55 16.56 -9.18
N THR A 33 -2.93 17.68 -9.76
CA THR A 33 -2.11 18.33 -10.80
C THR A 33 -1.00 19.11 -10.11
N LEU A 34 0.25 18.78 -10.45
CA LEU A 34 1.45 19.49 -10.02
C LEU A 34 2.27 19.90 -11.24
N ASN A 35 2.58 21.18 -11.34
CA ASN A 35 3.39 21.72 -12.42
C ASN A 35 4.81 22.05 -11.91
N PRO A 36 5.81 22.07 -12.79
CA PRO A 36 7.13 22.61 -12.43
C PRO A 36 7.00 24.03 -11.87
N GLY A 37 7.61 24.27 -10.72
CA GLY A 37 7.53 25.53 -9.97
C GLY A 37 6.45 25.58 -8.90
N ASP A 38 5.55 24.62 -8.84
CA ASP A 38 4.54 24.56 -7.78
C ASP A 38 5.18 24.21 -6.43
N PRO A 39 4.77 24.84 -5.33
CA PRO A 39 5.23 24.46 -4.00
C PRO A 39 4.57 23.14 -3.57
N ILE A 40 5.32 22.32 -2.86
CA ILE A 40 4.84 21.10 -2.24
C ILE A 40 5.27 21.07 -0.78
N SER A 41 4.37 20.61 0.10
CA SER A 41 4.61 20.56 1.53
C SER A 41 4.73 19.12 2.03
N LYS A 42 5.53 18.93 3.07
CA LYS A 42 5.64 17.67 3.78
C LYS A 42 4.27 17.20 4.28
N GLY A 43 3.92 15.95 3.98
CA GLY A 43 2.62 15.37 4.31
C GLY A 43 1.51 15.68 3.30
N GLN A 44 1.78 16.50 2.27
CA GLN A 44 0.80 16.78 1.23
C GLN A 44 0.55 15.51 0.40
N LYS A 45 -0.70 15.05 0.39
CA LYS A 45 -1.15 13.94 -0.47
C LYS A 45 -1.14 14.38 -1.93
N VAL A 46 -0.57 13.58 -2.82
CA VAL A 46 -0.49 13.87 -4.25
C VAL A 46 -1.22 12.85 -5.11
N ALA A 47 -1.40 11.64 -4.61
CA ALA A 47 -2.15 10.59 -5.29
C ALA A 47 -2.58 9.51 -4.28
N VAL A 48 -3.41 8.60 -4.73
CA VAL A 48 -3.64 7.28 -4.10
C VAL A 48 -2.99 6.23 -4.99
N LEU A 49 -2.21 5.33 -4.38
CA LEU A 49 -1.65 4.17 -5.05
C LEU A 49 -2.44 2.93 -4.64
N SER A 50 -3.03 2.23 -5.61
CA SER A 50 -3.82 1.02 -5.38
C SER A 50 -3.15 -0.17 -6.07
N ASP A 51 -2.92 -1.26 -5.32
CA ASP A 51 -2.51 -2.54 -5.91
C ASP A 51 -3.73 -3.17 -6.55
N ASP A 52 -3.79 -3.08 -7.87
CA ASP A 52 -4.87 -3.61 -8.70
C ASP A 52 -4.54 -4.99 -9.30
N THR A 53 -3.38 -5.56 -8.98
CA THR A 53 -3.01 -6.91 -9.45
C THR A 53 -3.81 -8.00 -8.78
N ARG A 54 -4.33 -7.71 -7.60
CA ARG A 54 -5.17 -8.59 -6.80
C ARG A 54 -6.31 -7.82 -6.18
N LEU A 55 -7.41 -8.52 -5.97
CA LEU A 55 -8.59 -7.97 -5.32
C LEU A 55 -8.97 -8.85 -4.13
N ARG A 56 -9.55 -8.24 -3.12
CA ARG A 56 -10.10 -8.92 -1.96
C ARG A 56 -11.61 -8.83 -1.99
N LEU A 57 -12.26 -9.92 -1.59
CA LEU A 57 -13.69 -10.02 -1.41
C LEU A 57 -13.98 -10.54 0.00
N GLU A 58 -14.57 -9.73 0.86
CA GLU A 58 -15.10 -10.20 2.12
C GLU A 58 -16.46 -10.85 1.90
N GLN A 59 -16.62 -12.08 2.39
CA GLN A 59 -17.87 -12.83 2.25
C GLN A 59 -18.32 -13.40 3.59
N TYR A 60 -19.64 -13.37 3.81
CA TYR A 60 -20.26 -13.92 5.00
C TYR A 60 -20.94 -15.26 4.70
N TYR A 61 -20.69 -16.25 5.55
CA TYR A 61 -21.23 -17.61 5.44
C TYR A 61 -21.95 -18.01 6.73
N SER A 62 -22.87 -18.97 6.61
CA SER A 62 -23.53 -19.54 7.77
C SER A 62 -22.51 -20.12 8.73
N TYR A 63 -22.65 -19.84 10.01
CA TYR A 63 -21.77 -20.33 11.07
C TYR A 63 -21.72 -21.87 11.17
N ALA A 64 -22.71 -22.56 10.57
CA ALA A 64 -22.69 -24.02 10.47
C ALA A 64 -21.44 -24.55 9.75
N TYR A 65 -20.85 -23.76 8.85
CA TYR A 65 -19.66 -24.14 8.09
C TYR A 65 -18.35 -23.52 8.63
N ALA A 66 -18.40 -22.87 9.80
CA ALA A 66 -17.24 -22.13 10.36
C ALA A 66 -16.02 -23.02 10.63
N GLY A 67 -16.25 -24.32 10.90
CA GLY A 67 -15.17 -25.31 11.08
C GLY A 67 -14.66 -25.94 9.79
N ASP A 68 -15.34 -25.79 8.68
CA ASP A 68 -15.12 -26.54 7.44
C ASP A 68 -14.48 -25.70 6.35
N LEU A 69 -14.76 -24.38 6.28
CA LEU A 69 -14.08 -23.47 5.37
C LEU A 69 -12.66 -23.20 5.87
N LYS A 70 -11.66 -23.47 5.04
CA LYS A 70 -10.23 -23.41 5.43
C LYS A 70 -9.46 -22.35 4.65
N VAL A 71 -8.50 -21.73 5.31
CA VAL A 71 -7.50 -20.89 4.66
C VAL A 71 -6.75 -21.71 3.61
N GLY A 72 -6.55 -21.12 2.44
CA GLY A 72 -5.93 -21.74 1.28
C GLY A 72 -6.88 -22.51 0.37
N GLN A 73 -8.13 -22.71 0.78
CA GLN A 73 -9.15 -23.38 -0.03
C GLN A 73 -9.50 -22.55 -1.27
N THR A 74 -9.63 -23.22 -2.42
CA THR A 74 -10.12 -22.58 -3.65
C THR A 74 -11.64 -22.46 -3.60
N VAL A 75 -12.13 -21.31 -4.01
CA VAL A 75 -13.55 -20.98 -4.13
C VAL A 75 -13.85 -20.49 -5.54
N ASN A 76 -15.11 -20.54 -5.95
CA ASN A 76 -15.55 -20.03 -7.24
C ASN A 76 -16.19 -18.65 -7.05
N VAL A 77 -15.57 -17.61 -7.62
CA VAL A 77 -16.03 -16.22 -7.50
C VAL A 77 -16.78 -15.83 -8.76
N SER A 78 -18.08 -15.64 -8.65
CA SER A 78 -18.94 -15.14 -9.72
C SER A 78 -18.99 -13.62 -9.70
N ILE A 79 -18.75 -13.00 -10.86
CA ILE A 79 -18.78 -11.55 -11.07
C ILE A 79 -19.84 -11.23 -12.16
N PRO A 80 -21.08 -10.93 -11.78
CA PRO A 80 -22.16 -10.75 -12.73
C PRO A 80 -21.92 -9.65 -13.77
N ALA A 81 -21.22 -8.56 -13.38
CA ALA A 81 -20.91 -7.46 -14.30
C ALA A 81 -20.04 -7.90 -15.49
N LEU A 82 -19.23 -8.96 -15.32
CA LEU A 82 -18.37 -9.53 -16.36
C LEU A 82 -18.97 -10.82 -16.96
N MET A 83 -20.13 -11.25 -16.46
CA MET A 83 -20.77 -12.53 -16.83
C MET A 83 -19.79 -13.71 -16.75
N THR A 84 -18.90 -13.73 -15.76
CA THR A 84 -17.85 -14.72 -15.59
C THR A 84 -17.76 -15.23 -14.16
N SER A 85 -17.08 -16.35 -14.01
CA SER A 85 -16.66 -16.89 -12.73
C SER A 85 -15.18 -17.23 -12.79
N ILE A 86 -14.44 -16.83 -11.79
CA ILE A 86 -12.99 -17.01 -11.69
C ILE A 86 -12.63 -17.69 -10.37
N PRO A 87 -11.50 -18.40 -10.30
CA PRO A 87 -11.05 -18.98 -9.06
C PRO A 87 -10.61 -17.88 -8.07
N GLY A 88 -11.03 -18.01 -6.82
CA GLY A 88 -10.52 -17.27 -5.69
C GLY A 88 -9.90 -18.21 -4.67
N ARG A 89 -9.16 -17.67 -3.73
CA ARG A 89 -8.55 -18.41 -2.63
C ARG A 89 -8.93 -17.79 -1.29
N VAL A 90 -9.33 -18.60 -0.33
CA VAL A 90 -9.56 -18.15 1.04
C VAL A 90 -8.23 -17.72 1.65
N GLU A 91 -8.08 -16.44 1.94
CA GLU A 91 -6.87 -15.84 2.55
C GLU A 91 -6.97 -15.86 4.08
N ALA A 92 -8.14 -15.51 4.61
CA ALA A 92 -8.39 -15.51 6.05
C ALA A 92 -9.83 -15.95 6.34
N VAL A 93 -10.03 -16.49 7.56
CA VAL A 93 -11.35 -16.82 8.08
C VAL A 93 -11.49 -16.14 9.43
N HIS A 94 -12.54 -15.33 9.60
CA HIS A 94 -12.78 -14.54 10.79
C HIS A 94 -13.99 -15.09 11.52
N MET A 95 -13.78 -15.62 12.74
CA MET A 95 -14.85 -16.15 13.60
C MET A 95 -15.65 -15.06 14.31
N VAL A 96 -15.56 -13.82 13.81
CA VAL A 96 -16.39 -12.71 14.30
C VAL A 96 -17.83 -12.97 13.87
N SER A 97 -18.71 -13.15 14.85
CA SER A 97 -20.11 -13.45 14.56
C SER A 97 -20.89 -12.19 14.21
N ARG A 98 -21.42 -12.16 13.01
CA ARG A 98 -22.50 -11.25 12.60
C ARG A 98 -23.82 -12.00 12.79
N ILE A 99 -24.82 -11.35 13.36
CA ILE A 99 -26.17 -11.91 13.49
C ILE A 99 -27.07 -11.21 12.49
N THR A 100 -27.76 -11.97 11.67
CA THR A 100 -28.73 -11.42 10.71
C THR A 100 -30.01 -10.96 11.44
N PRO A 101 -30.85 -10.14 10.82
CA PRO A 101 -32.14 -9.75 11.39
C PRO A 101 -33.02 -10.94 11.77
N GLU A 102 -32.90 -12.08 11.06
CA GLU A 102 -33.65 -13.33 11.31
C GLU A 102 -33.01 -14.19 12.40
N GLY A 103 -31.88 -13.73 13.02
CA GLY A 103 -31.21 -14.42 14.12
C GLY A 103 -30.18 -15.45 13.69
N SER A 104 -29.87 -15.58 12.41
CA SER A 104 -28.83 -16.48 11.92
C SER A 104 -27.44 -15.92 12.22
N LYS A 105 -26.54 -16.81 12.72
CA LYS A 105 -25.15 -16.45 12.99
C LYS A 105 -24.30 -16.69 11.75
N LEU A 106 -23.45 -15.70 11.42
CA LEU A 106 -22.52 -15.73 10.29
C LEU A 106 -21.08 -15.59 10.78
N PHE A 107 -20.15 -16.08 9.99
CA PHE A 107 -18.70 -15.76 10.06
C PHE A 107 -18.27 -15.17 8.73
N SER A 108 -17.14 -14.47 8.68
CA SER A 108 -16.60 -13.93 7.43
C SER A 108 -15.32 -14.62 6.99
N ALA A 109 -15.09 -14.58 5.69
CA ALA A 109 -13.85 -15.00 5.06
C ALA A 109 -13.41 -13.96 4.05
N ASP A 110 -12.12 -13.64 4.05
CA ASP A 110 -11.47 -12.85 3.02
C ASP A 110 -11.02 -13.77 1.89
N ILE A 111 -11.42 -13.44 0.68
CA ILE A 111 -11.12 -14.19 -0.52
C ILE A 111 -10.25 -13.34 -1.43
N LEU A 112 -9.08 -13.87 -1.72
CA LEU A 112 -8.14 -13.29 -2.67
C LEU A 112 -8.51 -13.72 -4.08
N VAL A 113 -8.55 -12.75 -4.99
CA VAL A 113 -8.81 -12.94 -6.42
C VAL A 113 -7.67 -12.32 -7.20
N GLU A 114 -7.04 -13.10 -8.07
CA GLU A 114 -6.05 -12.57 -9.01
C GLU A 114 -6.78 -11.75 -10.09
N ASN A 115 -6.25 -10.58 -10.42
CA ASN A 115 -6.84 -9.68 -11.40
C ASN A 115 -6.05 -9.74 -12.72
N ASP A 116 -6.71 -10.11 -13.78
CA ASP A 116 -6.18 -10.08 -15.15
C ASP A 116 -6.34 -8.71 -15.84
N GLY A 117 -6.86 -7.72 -15.11
CA GLY A 117 -7.09 -6.35 -15.58
C GLY A 117 -8.54 -6.03 -15.93
N ALA A 118 -9.42 -7.04 -15.95
CA ALA A 118 -10.85 -6.84 -16.23
C ALA A 118 -11.65 -6.49 -14.97
N GLN A 119 -11.20 -6.91 -13.80
CA GLN A 119 -11.88 -6.69 -12.53
C GLN A 119 -11.46 -5.34 -11.94
N THR A 120 -12.43 -4.63 -11.37
CA THR A 120 -12.18 -3.38 -10.64
C THR A 120 -12.78 -3.45 -9.24
N ALA A 121 -12.30 -2.60 -8.34
CA ALA A 121 -12.96 -2.38 -7.07
C ALA A 121 -14.42 -1.97 -7.28
N ASP A 122 -15.25 -2.18 -6.27
CA ASP A 122 -16.71 -1.96 -6.25
C ASP A 122 -17.55 -2.91 -7.12
N MET A 123 -16.95 -3.76 -7.95
CA MET A 123 -17.72 -4.80 -8.64
C MET A 123 -18.33 -5.76 -7.63
N VAL A 124 -19.63 -6.03 -7.81
CA VAL A 124 -20.35 -7.02 -7.00
C VAL A 124 -19.86 -8.42 -7.36
N ALA A 125 -19.56 -9.22 -6.34
CA ALA A 125 -19.12 -10.59 -6.51
C ALA A 125 -19.69 -11.50 -5.41
N SER A 126 -19.75 -12.80 -5.71
CA SER A 126 -20.18 -13.84 -4.77
C SER A 126 -19.26 -15.04 -4.88
N ALA A 127 -18.71 -15.49 -3.75
CA ALA A 127 -17.82 -16.63 -3.70
C ALA A 127 -18.55 -17.86 -3.15
N THR A 128 -18.61 -18.92 -3.94
CA THR A 128 -19.13 -20.22 -3.51
C THR A 128 -17.98 -21.16 -3.18
N ALA A 129 -18.10 -21.87 -2.06
CA ALA A 129 -17.13 -22.84 -1.59
C ALA A 129 -17.68 -24.28 -1.69
N ALA A 130 -16.80 -25.24 -2.01
CA ALA A 130 -17.15 -26.64 -1.91
C ALA A 130 -16.73 -27.15 -0.53
N VAL A 131 -17.68 -27.59 0.29
CA VAL A 131 -17.47 -28.07 1.66
C VAL A 131 -18.16 -29.43 1.79
N ASN A 132 -17.40 -30.47 2.14
CA ASN A 132 -17.91 -31.83 2.33
C ASN A 132 -18.74 -32.37 1.14
N GLY A 133 -18.43 -31.92 -0.09
CA GLY A 133 -19.17 -32.31 -1.31
C GLY A 133 -20.41 -31.46 -1.61
N GLU A 134 -20.73 -30.49 -0.77
CA GLU A 134 -21.82 -29.55 -0.97
C GLU A 134 -21.31 -28.19 -1.41
N THR A 135 -22.12 -27.46 -2.18
CA THR A 135 -21.83 -26.06 -2.54
C THR A 135 -22.41 -25.14 -1.47
N VAL A 136 -21.53 -24.42 -0.80
CA VAL A 136 -21.89 -23.42 0.22
C VAL A 136 -21.91 -22.04 -0.44
N TYR A 137 -23.03 -21.38 -0.31
CA TYR A 137 -23.25 -20.02 -0.83
C TYR A 137 -23.02 -19.00 0.28
N PRO A 138 -22.51 -17.80 -0.06
CA PRO A 138 -22.47 -16.70 0.89
C PRO A 138 -23.89 -16.22 1.21
N TYR A 139 -24.04 -15.58 2.36
CA TYR A 139 -25.31 -15.00 2.79
C TYR A 139 -25.79 -13.89 1.87
N GLU A 140 -24.86 -13.06 1.40
CA GLU A 140 -25.10 -11.97 0.47
C GLU A 140 -23.89 -11.77 -0.45
N ALA A 141 -24.10 -11.11 -1.59
CA ALA A 141 -23.00 -10.69 -2.45
C ALA A 141 -22.19 -9.59 -1.76
N GLY A 142 -20.88 -9.62 -1.95
CA GLY A 142 -19.97 -8.58 -1.51
C GLY A 142 -19.51 -7.70 -2.66
N LYS A 143 -18.56 -6.81 -2.36
CA LYS A 143 -17.87 -5.99 -3.35
C LYS A 143 -16.40 -6.33 -3.36
N LEU A 144 -15.82 -6.33 -4.54
CA LEU A 144 -14.37 -6.41 -4.70
C LEU A 144 -13.72 -5.13 -4.20
N GLU A 145 -12.60 -5.26 -3.52
CA GLU A 145 -11.76 -4.16 -3.06
C GLU A 145 -10.34 -4.35 -3.56
N TYR A 146 -9.60 -3.26 -3.82
CA TYR A 146 -8.18 -3.39 -4.11
C TYR A 146 -7.45 -4.02 -2.92
N TYR A 147 -6.52 -4.91 -3.21
CA TYR A 147 -5.78 -5.66 -2.18
C TYR A 147 -5.06 -4.72 -1.21
N ARG A 148 -4.50 -3.66 -1.74
CA ARG A 148 -3.82 -2.62 -0.97
C ARG A 148 -4.08 -1.26 -1.59
N THR A 149 -4.38 -0.30 -0.74
CA THR A 149 -4.51 1.11 -1.13
C THR A 149 -3.75 1.95 -0.11
N GLY A 150 -3.03 2.96 -0.57
CA GLY A 150 -2.29 3.86 0.30
C GLY A 150 -2.12 5.24 -0.32
N ASP A 151 -2.09 6.25 0.55
CA ASP A 151 -1.82 7.61 0.12
C ASP A 151 -0.35 7.77 -0.26
N LEU A 152 -0.11 8.40 -1.39
CA LEU A 152 1.19 8.85 -1.85
C LEU A 152 1.31 10.35 -1.52
N GLY A 153 2.26 10.70 -0.67
CA GLY A 153 2.45 12.06 -0.21
C GLY A 153 3.92 12.45 -0.11
N SER A 154 4.19 13.75 -0.18
CA SER A 154 5.54 14.26 -0.01
C SER A 154 6.04 14.04 1.41
N THR A 155 7.30 13.64 1.54
CA THR A 155 7.99 13.51 2.84
C THR A 155 8.83 14.73 3.18
N VAL A 156 8.92 15.69 2.24
CA VAL A 156 9.71 16.91 2.35
C VAL A 156 8.94 18.12 1.84
N ASP A 157 9.35 19.31 2.26
CA ASP A 157 8.94 20.58 1.67
C ASP A 157 9.84 20.91 0.48
N GLY A 158 9.33 21.64 -0.52
CA GLY A 158 10.15 22.08 -1.64
C GLY A 158 9.35 22.61 -2.83
N THR A 159 9.99 22.66 -3.96
CA THR A 159 9.40 23.09 -5.24
C THR A 159 9.45 21.95 -6.24
N VAL A 160 8.37 21.72 -6.95
CA VAL A 160 8.28 20.65 -7.95
C VAL A 160 9.17 20.98 -9.16
N ILE A 161 10.09 20.08 -9.51
CA ILE A 161 10.87 20.14 -10.74
C ILE A 161 10.12 19.48 -11.89
N SER A 162 9.54 18.30 -11.61
CA SER A 162 8.77 17.55 -12.60
C SER A 162 7.76 16.63 -11.91
N SER A 163 6.66 16.39 -12.59
CA SER A 163 5.60 15.52 -12.13
C SER A 163 5.11 14.61 -13.25
N ASN A 164 4.88 13.35 -12.95
CA ASN A 164 4.26 12.36 -13.83
C ASN A 164 3.07 11.70 -13.11
N LEU A 165 2.21 12.52 -12.53
CA LEU A 165 0.97 12.10 -11.87
C LEU A 165 -0.16 12.12 -12.89
N VAL A 166 -0.60 10.95 -13.29
CA VAL A 166 -1.71 10.77 -14.24
C VAL A 166 -2.66 9.73 -13.65
N ASP A 167 -3.95 10.05 -13.60
CA ASP A 167 -4.97 9.10 -13.15
C ASP A 167 -4.92 7.82 -13.98
N TYR A 168 -5.00 6.70 -13.29
CA TYR A 168 -4.96 5.35 -13.85
C TYR A 168 -3.62 4.93 -14.45
N LEU A 169 -2.54 5.72 -14.26
CA LEU A 169 -1.20 5.33 -14.67
C LEU A 169 -0.75 4.09 -13.90
N GLN A 170 -0.35 3.05 -14.64
CA GLN A 170 0.26 1.87 -14.06
C GLN A 170 1.71 2.17 -13.70
N VAL A 171 2.10 1.86 -12.45
CA VAL A 171 3.43 2.16 -11.92
C VAL A 171 4.11 0.92 -11.38
N THR A 172 5.44 0.96 -11.39
CA THR A 172 6.29 -0.10 -10.83
C THR A 172 6.97 0.38 -9.53
N PRO A 173 7.38 -0.55 -8.66
CA PRO A 173 8.10 -0.18 -7.43
C PRO A 173 9.35 0.65 -7.74
N GLY A 174 9.53 1.75 -7.02
CA GLY A 174 10.67 2.65 -7.20
C GLY A 174 10.54 3.62 -8.37
N GLN A 175 9.48 3.55 -9.17
CA GLN A 175 9.24 4.53 -10.24
C GLN A 175 9.04 5.92 -9.64
N VAL A 176 9.87 6.87 -10.05
CA VAL A 176 9.78 8.27 -9.61
C VAL A 176 8.59 8.95 -10.29
N LEU A 177 7.74 9.56 -9.50
CA LEU A 177 6.50 10.20 -9.91
C LEU A 177 6.57 11.73 -9.79
N VAL A 178 7.24 12.22 -8.75
CA VAL A 178 7.47 13.66 -8.57
C VAL A 178 8.94 13.86 -8.19
N ARG A 179 9.57 14.84 -8.81
CA ARG A 179 10.89 15.33 -8.42
C ARG A 179 10.76 16.70 -7.80
N ILE A 180 11.39 16.86 -6.65
CA ILE A 180 11.35 18.07 -5.83
C ILE A 180 12.77 18.66 -5.82
N ASP A 181 12.88 19.97 -5.88
CA ASP A 181 14.15 20.68 -5.77
C ASP A 181 14.76 20.50 -4.37
N GLY A 182 16.02 20.14 -4.33
CA GLY A 182 16.73 19.78 -3.12
C GLY A 182 18.10 20.45 -2.93
N GLU A 183 18.42 21.50 -3.69
CA GLU A 183 19.73 22.17 -3.60
C GLU A 183 20.07 22.56 -2.15
N GLU A 184 19.10 23.06 -1.38
CA GLU A 184 19.31 23.40 0.03
C GLU A 184 19.55 22.17 0.89
N SER A 185 18.81 21.08 0.68
CA SER A 185 18.96 19.82 1.42
C SER A 185 20.30 19.14 1.11
N GLU A 186 20.74 19.15 -0.12
CA GLU A 186 22.06 18.62 -0.54
C GLU A 186 23.21 19.42 0.08
N SER A 187 23.10 20.75 0.11
CA SER A 187 24.07 21.63 0.75
C SER A 187 24.16 21.40 2.27
N GLN A 188 23.01 21.21 2.94
CA GLN A 188 22.95 20.86 4.35
C GLN A 188 23.59 19.49 4.64
N LEU A 189 23.33 18.49 3.82
CA LEU A 189 23.92 17.16 3.95
C LEU A 189 25.45 17.25 3.88
N PHE A 190 25.98 17.96 2.87
CA PHE A 190 27.43 18.14 2.70
C PHE A 190 28.05 18.79 3.94
N THR A 191 27.45 19.85 4.46
CA THR A 191 27.91 20.55 5.67
C THR A 191 27.90 19.65 6.90
N LEU A 192 26.85 18.85 7.07
CA LEU A 192 26.72 17.91 8.19
C LEU A 192 27.77 16.79 8.11
N GLN A 193 28.05 16.26 6.92
CA GLN A 193 29.10 15.25 6.73
C GLN A 193 30.46 15.80 7.11
N GLN A 194 30.82 17.00 6.63
CA GLN A 194 32.08 17.65 6.96
C GLN A 194 32.22 17.91 8.47
N THR A 195 31.15 18.35 9.12
CA THR A 195 31.13 18.60 10.57
C THR A 195 31.31 17.28 11.36
N LEU A 196 30.68 16.21 10.92
CA LEU A 196 30.81 14.89 11.55
C LEU A 196 32.24 14.35 11.42
N ASP A 197 32.85 14.45 10.25
CA ASP A 197 34.21 13.99 10.01
C ASP A 197 35.20 14.76 10.87
N THR A 198 35.05 16.10 10.96
CA THR A 198 35.87 16.93 11.86
C THR A 198 35.69 16.50 13.33
N ALA A 199 34.46 16.32 13.79
CA ALA A 199 34.22 15.87 15.16
C ALA A 199 34.76 14.47 15.49
N ARG A 200 34.75 13.57 14.50
CA ARG A 200 35.38 12.23 14.64
C ARG A 200 36.89 12.30 14.71
N ASP A 201 37.52 13.15 13.91
CA ASP A 201 38.98 13.34 13.92
C ASP A 201 39.44 14.01 15.20
N GLU A 202 38.69 14.93 15.80
CA GLU A 202 38.96 15.53 17.10
C GLU A 202 38.85 14.52 18.27
N LEU A 203 38.00 13.49 18.14
CA LEU A 203 37.87 12.44 19.19
C LEU A 203 38.93 11.37 19.15
N LYS A 204 39.51 11.08 17.98
CA LYS A 204 40.59 10.04 17.84
C LYS A 204 41.73 10.20 18.83
N PRO A 205 42.35 11.40 19.03
CA PRO A 205 43.44 11.56 19.98
C PRO A 205 43.04 11.32 21.45
N ALA A 206 41.78 11.59 21.79
CA ALA A 206 41.25 11.35 23.13
C ALA A 206 41.03 9.86 23.43
N GLU A 207 40.61 9.10 22.43
CA GLU A 207 40.44 7.63 22.54
C GLU A 207 41.80 6.91 22.60
N GLU A 208 42.78 7.38 21.83
CA GLU A 208 44.15 6.85 21.86
C GLU A 208 44.88 7.12 23.20
N THR A 209 44.44 8.16 23.94
CA THR A 209 45.06 8.51 25.25
C THR A 209 44.43 7.70 26.39
N LEU A 210 43.26 7.09 26.19
CA LEU A 210 42.52 6.30 27.16
C LEU A 210 42.73 4.78 27.04
N ALA A 211 43.41 4.31 26.00
CA ALA A 211 43.74 2.91 25.72
C ALA A 211 45.17 2.58 26.17
#